data_bf57cbba6cc51fe2f89a1bd06b65d5fa
#
_entry.id   bf57cbba6cc51fe2f89a1bd06b65d5fa
#
_cell.length_a   1.000
_cell.length_b   1.000
_cell.length_c   1.000
_cell.angle_alpha   90.00
_cell.angle_beta   90.00
_cell.angle_gamma   90.00
#
_symmetry.space_group_name_H-M   'P 1'
#
loop_
_entity.id
_entity.type
_entity.pdbx_description
1 polymer ?
#
loop_
_entity_poly.entity_id
_entity_poly.type
_entity_poly.pdbx_seq_one_letter_code
_entity_poly.pdbx_strand_id
1 'polypeptide(L)'
;MKFDYIIVGSGLAGLYAAWKASLKGNVAVITKSFVRESNSYNAQGGIAAVTSDDDAPEIHKSDTLIAGRGLCEDSSVDILVNEGPARIHEIIANDMRFDTENGSLALGLEGGHHKRRILHAGGDSTGRWITEFVISKVQSQKNIS
;
A
#
# COMPACT_ATOMS: atom_id res chain seq x y z
N MET A 1 2.11 -15.26 -26.83
CA MET A 1 1.30 -14.17 -26.25
C MET A 1 2.04 -12.85 -26.47
N LYS A 2 1.31 -11.78 -26.69
CA LYS A 2 1.85 -10.42 -26.79
C LYS A 2 1.37 -9.65 -25.56
N PHE A 3 2.26 -8.99 -24.86
CA PHE A 3 1.96 -8.17 -23.69
C PHE A 3 2.20 -6.70 -23.99
N ASP A 4 1.37 -5.85 -23.46
CA ASP A 4 1.49 -4.39 -23.54
C ASP A 4 2.34 -3.84 -22.40
N TYR A 5 2.35 -4.56 -21.26
CA TYR A 5 3.13 -4.20 -20.08
C TYR A 5 3.85 -5.44 -19.53
N ILE A 6 5.10 -5.23 -19.13
CA ILE A 6 5.90 -6.23 -18.41
C ILE A 6 6.31 -5.63 -17.07
N ILE A 7 5.94 -6.29 -15.97
CA ILE A 7 6.24 -5.87 -14.61
C ILE A 7 7.17 -6.90 -13.97
N VAL A 8 8.30 -6.43 -13.47
CA VAL A 8 9.30 -7.26 -12.82
C VAL A 8 9.22 -7.09 -11.31
N GLY A 9 8.86 -8.16 -10.62
CA GLY A 9 8.68 -8.22 -9.17
C GLY A 9 7.22 -8.35 -8.75
N SER A 10 6.96 -9.29 -7.83
CA SER A 10 5.64 -9.61 -7.29
C SER A 10 5.44 -9.12 -5.85
N GLY A 11 6.19 -8.12 -5.41
CA GLY A 11 5.88 -7.38 -4.19
C GLY A 11 4.64 -6.51 -4.37
N LEU A 12 4.15 -5.87 -3.31
CA LEU A 12 2.93 -5.07 -3.33
C LEU A 12 2.91 -4.04 -4.46
N ALA A 13 4.00 -3.32 -4.67
CA ALA A 13 4.10 -2.30 -5.73
C ALA A 13 3.92 -2.90 -7.13
N GLY A 14 4.58 -4.03 -7.42
CA GLY A 14 4.48 -4.71 -8.72
C GLY A 14 3.08 -5.28 -8.96
N LEU A 15 2.50 -5.92 -7.96
CA LEU A 15 1.13 -6.47 -8.06
C LEU A 15 0.09 -5.37 -8.22
N TYR A 16 0.21 -4.27 -7.48
CA TYR A 16 -0.70 -3.13 -7.61
C TYR A 16 -0.56 -2.49 -9.01
N ALA A 17 0.67 -2.30 -9.49
CA ALA A 17 0.91 -1.82 -10.85
C ALA A 17 0.33 -2.75 -11.92
N ALA A 18 0.44 -4.08 -11.74
CA ALA A 18 -0.16 -5.07 -12.64
C ALA A 18 -1.69 -4.95 -12.66
N TRP A 19 -2.33 -4.85 -11.51
CA TRP A 19 -3.76 -4.63 -11.42
C TRP A 19 -4.19 -3.36 -12.14
N LYS A 20 -3.49 -2.24 -11.93
CA LYS A 20 -3.83 -0.96 -12.60
C LYS A 20 -3.56 -0.99 -14.11
N ALA A 21 -2.45 -1.60 -14.55
CA ALA A 21 -2.10 -1.71 -15.96
C ALA A 21 -3.08 -2.63 -16.73
N SER A 22 -3.63 -3.65 -16.07
CA SER A 22 -4.60 -4.56 -16.68
C SER A 22 -5.88 -3.88 -17.18
N LEU A 23 -6.21 -2.71 -16.62
CA LEU A 23 -7.32 -1.89 -17.10
C LEU A 23 -7.06 -1.27 -18.49
N LYS A 24 -5.81 -1.34 -18.99
CA LYS A 24 -5.38 -0.70 -20.25
C LYS A 24 -4.76 -1.66 -21.24
N GLY A 25 -4.42 -2.89 -20.85
CA GLY A 25 -3.80 -3.86 -21.77
C GLY A 25 -3.43 -5.18 -21.09
N ASN A 26 -2.75 -6.04 -21.87
CA ASN A 26 -2.26 -7.33 -21.39
C ASN A 26 -0.99 -7.15 -20.56
N VAL A 27 -0.92 -7.80 -19.42
CA VAL A 27 0.18 -7.65 -18.46
C VAL A 27 0.89 -8.98 -18.24
N ALA A 28 2.22 -8.96 -18.27
CA ALA A 28 3.03 -10.05 -17.73
C ALA A 28 3.66 -9.62 -16.41
N VAL A 29 3.57 -10.47 -15.38
CA VAL A 29 4.29 -10.28 -14.11
C VAL A 29 5.38 -11.34 -14.02
N ILE A 30 6.63 -10.88 -13.97
CA ILE A 30 7.81 -11.75 -13.84
C ILE A 30 8.32 -11.68 -12.42
N THR A 31 8.42 -12.83 -11.77
CA THR A 31 8.94 -12.94 -10.41
C THR A 31 10.00 -14.03 -10.31
N LYS A 32 10.97 -13.87 -9.43
CA LYS A 32 12.04 -14.85 -9.19
C LYS A 32 11.59 -16.04 -8.34
N SER A 33 10.49 -15.90 -7.62
CA SER A 33 9.98 -16.91 -6.69
C SER A 33 8.46 -16.85 -6.59
N PHE A 34 7.86 -17.50 -5.61
CA PHE A 34 6.42 -17.48 -5.38
C PHE A 34 5.93 -16.07 -5.02
N VAL A 35 4.73 -15.73 -5.48
CA VAL A 35 4.12 -14.40 -5.31
C VAL A 35 4.05 -13.96 -3.83
N ARG A 36 3.91 -14.91 -2.91
CA ARG A 36 3.86 -14.64 -1.46
C ARG A 36 5.24 -14.49 -0.80
N GLU A 37 6.32 -14.73 -1.53
CA GLU A 37 7.69 -14.55 -1.02
C GLU A 37 8.18 -13.12 -1.28
N SER A 38 7.70 -12.17 -0.49
CA SER A 38 8.11 -10.77 -0.60
C SER A 38 8.19 -10.08 0.76
N ASN A 39 9.01 -9.05 0.85
CA ASN A 39 9.07 -8.21 2.05
C ASN A 39 7.70 -7.57 2.35
N SER A 40 6.93 -7.23 1.31
CA SER A 40 5.58 -6.69 1.46
C SER A 40 4.65 -7.66 2.17
N TYR A 41 4.72 -8.95 1.82
CA TYR A 41 3.90 -10.00 2.44
C TYR A 41 4.23 -10.19 3.93
N ASN A 42 5.50 -10.03 4.29
CA ASN A 42 6.00 -10.23 5.66
C ASN A 42 6.00 -8.95 6.50
N ALA A 43 5.55 -7.82 5.97
CA ALA A 43 5.51 -6.56 6.70
C ALA A 43 4.45 -6.58 7.81
N GLN A 44 4.80 -6.11 9.02
CA GLN A 44 3.98 -6.22 10.22
C GLN A 44 3.44 -4.88 10.71
N GLY A 45 4.21 -3.81 10.63
CA GLY A 45 4.01 -2.54 11.34
C GLY A 45 2.87 -1.64 10.85
N GLY A 46 1.94 -2.14 10.04
CA GLY A 46 0.84 -1.33 9.52
C GLY A 46 1.23 -0.48 8.29
N ILE A 47 0.31 0.38 7.87
CA ILE A 47 0.52 1.34 6.78
C ILE A 47 0.10 2.73 7.21
N ALA A 48 0.97 3.72 7.03
CA ALA A 48 0.73 5.11 7.40
C ALA A 48 -0.02 5.86 6.28
N ALA A 49 -1.15 6.47 6.61
CA ALA A 49 -1.85 7.40 5.72
C ALA A 49 -2.73 8.35 6.52
N VAL A 50 -2.86 9.58 6.05
CA VAL A 50 -3.78 10.57 6.63
C VAL A 50 -5.21 10.17 6.27
N THR A 51 -5.97 9.70 7.27
CA THR A 51 -7.37 9.25 7.10
C THR A 51 -8.32 9.81 8.15
N SER A 52 -7.83 10.70 9.02
CA SER A 52 -8.62 11.38 10.06
C SER A 52 -8.58 12.90 9.88
N ASP A 53 -9.63 13.57 10.33
CA ASP A 53 -9.79 15.04 10.19
C ASP A 53 -8.84 15.84 11.09
N ASP A 54 -8.24 15.22 12.10
CA ASP A 54 -7.28 15.85 13.01
C ASP A 54 -5.82 15.72 12.54
N ASP A 55 -5.58 15.12 11.37
CA ASP A 55 -4.27 14.95 10.75
C ASP A 55 -4.19 15.66 9.39
N ALA A 56 -2.97 15.88 8.89
CA ALA A 56 -2.73 16.55 7.60
C ALA A 56 -1.49 15.99 6.89
N PRO A 57 -1.47 15.99 5.53
CA PRO A 57 -0.30 15.56 4.76
C PRO A 57 0.98 16.29 5.14
N GLU A 58 0.90 17.58 5.49
CA GLU A 58 2.04 18.40 5.91
C GLU A 58 2.65 17.90 7.22
N ILE A 59 1.80 17.43 8.17
CA ILE A 59 2.26 16.84 9.43
C ILE A 59 2.94 15.50 9.14
N HIS A 60 2.33 14.67 8.28
CA HIS A 60 2.91 13.38 7.88
C HIS A 60 4.24 13.59 7.14
N LYS A 61 4.34 14.59 6.25
CA LYS A 61 5.59 14.97 5.57
C LYS A 61 6.69 15.33 6.58
N SER A 62 6.37 16.22 7.53
CA SER A 62 7.32 16.63 8.57
C SER A 62 7.84 15.43 9.37
N ASP A 63 6.94 14.55 9.81
CA ASP A 63 7.31 13.34 10.54
C ASP A 63 8.24 12.45 9.72
N THR A 64 7.94 12.25 8.43
CA THR A 64 8.73 11.42 7.52
C THR A 64 10.13 12.00 7.30
N LEU A 65 10.26 13.31 7.07
CA LEU A 65 11.54 13.97 6.87
C LEU A 65 12.40 13.94 8.13
N ILE A 66 11.81 14.14 9.31
CA ILE A 66 12.51 14.04 10.61
C ILE A 66 13.02 12.61 10.83
N ALA A 67 12.16 11.60 10.64
CA ALA A 67 12.55 10.19 10.80
C ALA A 67 13.64 9.78 9.80
N GLY A 68 13.58 10.30 8.59
CA GLY A 68 14.53 10.02 7.50
C GLY A 68 15.90 10.66 7.67
N ARG A 69 16.08 11.59 8.62
CA ARG A 69 17.38 12.20 8.99
C ARG A 69 18.22 12.68 7.81
N GLY A 70 17.58 13.32 6.83
CA GLY A 70 18.23 13.88 5.64
C GLY A 70 18.45 12.87 4.49
N LEU A 71 17.98 11.64 4.61
CA LEU A 71 18.04 10.64 3.53
C LEU A 71 16.82 10.66 2.60
N CYS A 72 15.79 11.45 2.93
CA CYS A 72 14.58 11.54 2.12
C CYS A 72 14.77 12.50 0.93
N GLU A 73 14.23 12.11 -0.22
CA GLU A 73 13.98 13.03 -1.32
C GLU A 73 12.64 13.72 -1.09
N ASP A 74 12.66 15.05 -0.94
CA ASP A 74 11.48 15.85 -0.53
C ASP A 74 10.30 15.68 -1.47
N SER A 75 10.54 15.70 -2.79
CA SER A 75 9.49 15.51 -3.81
C SER A 75 8.86 14.12 -3.76
N SER A 76 9.62 13.10 -3.42
CA SER A 76 9.10 11.74 -3.24
C SER A 76 8.22 11.62 -2.01
N VAL A 77 8.60 12.30 -0.92
CA VAL A 77 7.77 12.36 0.29
C VAL A 77 6.47 13.12 0.02
N ASP A 78 6.52 14.22 -0.75
CA ASP A 78 5.31 14.96 -1.16
C ASP A 78 4.32 14.05 -1.90
N ILE A 79 4.77 13.28 -2.86
CA ILE A 79 3.92 12.33 -3.59
C ILE A 79 3.33 11.31 -2.62
N LEU A 80 4.17 10.71 -1.75
CA LEU A 80 3.74 9.70 -0.80
C LEU A 80 2.61 10.18 0.10
N VAL A 81 2.79 11.33 0.75
CA VAL A 81 1.84 11.80 1.77
C VAL A 81 0.56 12.37 1.17
N ASN A 82 0.63 12.95 -0.03
CA ASN A 82 -0.54 13.53 -0.70
C ASN A 82 -1.35 12.47 -1.47
N GLU A 83 -0.72 11.46 -2.07
CA GLU A 83 -1.43 10.43 -2.82
C GLU A 83 -1.83 9.24 -1.95
N GLY A 84 -1.11 8.97 -0.85
CA GLY A 84 -1.34 7.84 0.05
C GLY A 84 -2.79 7.70 0.51
N PRO A 85 -3.44 8.75 1.03
CA PRO A 85 -4.83 8.70 1.47
C PRO A 85 -5.79 8.21 0.38
N ALA A 86 -5.65 8.73 -0.86
CA ALA A 86 -6.47 8.31 -1.99
C ALA A 86 -6.27 6.82 -2.33
N ARG A 87 -5.04 6.30 -2.20
CA ARG A 87 -4.77 4.87 -2.43
C ARG A 87 -5.38 3.99 -1.35
N ILE A 88 -5.35 4.42 -0.09
CA ILE A 88 -6.01 3.71 1.02
C ILE A 88 -7.53 3.68 0.80
N HIS A 89 -8.15 4.81 0.48
CA HIS A 89 -9.57 4.86 0.19
C HIS A 89 -9.96 3.98 -1.01
N GLU A 90 -9.12 3.95 -2.06
CA GLU A 90 -9.33 3.09 -3.22
C GLU A 90 -9.36 1.60 -2.84
N ILE A 91 -8.40 1.11 -2.05
CA ILE A 91 -8.38 -0.30 -1.67
C ILE A 91 -9.51 -0.66 -0.72
N ILE A 92 -9.90 0.24 0.19
CA ILE A 92 -11.09 0.08 1.04
C ILE A 92 -12.37 -0.02 0.19
N ALA A 93 -12.54 0.87 -0.79
CA ALA A 93 -13.67 0.85 -1.71
C ALA A 93 -13.72 -0.41 -2.58
N ASN A 94 -12.62 -1.12 -2.71
CA ASN A 94 -12.50 -2.41 -3.39
C ASN A 94 -12.51 -3.62 -2.44
N ASP A 95 -13.07 -3.46 -1.24
CA ASP A 95 -13.28 -4.50 -0.22
C ASP A 95 -12.06 -4.90 0.61
N MET A 96 -10.96 -4.15 0.58
CA MET A 96 -9.91 -4.32 1.58
C MET A 96 -10.45 -3.94 2.97
N ARG A 97 -10.20 -4.79 3.96
CA ARG A 97 -10.65 -4.56 5.34
C ARG A 97 -9.44 -4.24 6.22
N PHE A 98 -9.50 -3.09 6.88
CA PHE A 98 -8.61 -2.72 7.97
C PHE A 98 -9.31 -2.93 9.30
N ASP A 99 -8.54 -2.98 10.37
CA ASP A 99 -9.07 -3.11 11.73
C ASP A 99 -9.89 -1.86 12.09
N THR A 100 -11.00 -2.08 12.80
CA THR A 100 -11.93 -1.02 13.18
C THR A 100 -12.19 -1.03 14.66
N GLU A 101 -12.45 0.14 15.24
CA GLU A 101 -12.89 0.34 16.59
C GLU A 101 -14.11 1.26 16.59
N ASN A 102 -15.19 0.86 17.27
CA ASN A 102 -16.46 1.61 17.35
C ASN A 102 -17.02 2.01 15.95
N GLY A 103 -16.81 1.18 14.94
CA GLY A 103 -17.32 1.40 13.57
C GLY A 103 -16.47 2.35 12.69
N SER A 104 -15.35 2.86 13.21
CA SER A 104 -14.38 3.68 12.48
C SER A 104 -13.05 2.94 12.33
N LEU A 105 -12.17 3.39 11.43
CA LEU A 105 -10.82 2.84 11.30
C LEU A 105 -10.06 2.97 12.63
N ALA A 106 -9.48 1.87 13.09
CA ALA A 106 -8.60 1.87 14.26
C ALA A 106 -7.22 2.39 13.85
N LEU A 107 -6.86 3.59 14.31
CA LEU A 107 -5.60 4.23 13.95
C LEU A 107 -4.57 4.11 15.08
N GLY A 108 -3.45 3.46 14.78
CA GLY A 108 -2.31 3.34 15.66
C GLY A 108 -1.43 4.59 15.67
N LEU A 109 -0.68 4.77 16.76
CA LEU A 109 0.41 5.74 16.88
C LEU A 109 1.72 4.96 17.02
N GLU A 110 2.52 5.01 16.00
CA GLU A 110 3.84 4.37 15.97
C GLU A 110 4.98 5.39 16.15
N GLY A 111 6.17 4.90 16.49
CA GLY A 111 7.35 5.75 16.64
C GLY A 111 7.65 6.58 15.38
N GLY A 112 8.00 7.85 15.57
CA GLY A 112 8.25 8.80 14.47
C GLY A 112 7.01 9.53 13.96
N HIS A 113 5.82 9.23 14.49
CA HIS A 113 4.58 9.92 14.13
C HIS A 113 4.04 10.78 15.27
N HIS A 114 3.58 11.99 14.96
CA HIS A 114 2.91 12.89 15.92
C HIS A 114 1.38 12.72 15.94
N LYS A 115 0.83 12.02 14.94
CA LYS A 115 -0.60 11.74 14.81
C LYS A 115 -0.88 10.26 14.64
N ARG A 116 -2.05 9.83 15.08
CA ARG A 116 -2.54 8.47 14.83
C ARG A 116 -2.93 8.33 13.37
N ARG A 117 -2.16 7.59 12.58
CA ARG A 117 -2.39 7.39 11.15
C ARG A 117 -2.01 6.00 10.64
N ILE A 118 -1.65 5.10 11.55
CA ILE A 118 -1.24 3.75 11.15
C ILE A 118 -2.46 2.86 11.11
N LEU A 119 -2.78 2.37 9.92
CA LEU A 119 -3.83 1.39 9.70
C LEU A 119 -3.25 -0.02 9.83
N HIS A 120 -3.93 -0.87 10.57
CA HIS A 120 -3.60 -2.28 10.70
C HIS A 120 -4.68 -3.16 10.06
N ALA A 121 -4.30 -4.35 9.64
CA ALA A 121 -5.22 -5.38 9.17
C ALA A 121 -4.80 -6.73 9.76
N GLY A 122 -5.69 -7.30 10.60
CA GLY A 122 -5.41 -8.52 11.33
C GLY A 122 -4.24 -8.36 12.32
N GLY A 123 -4.17 -7.22 13.02
CA GLY A 123 -3.09 -6.88 13.94
C GLY A 123 -1.74 -6.76 13.20
N ASP A 124 -0.75 -7.55 13.61
CA ASP A 124 0.61 -7.53 13.04
C ASP A 124 0.75 -8.24 11.68
N SER A 125 -0.34 -8.39 10.94
CA SER A 125 -0.33 -9.10 9.65
C SER A 125 -0.69 -8.19 8.47
N THR A 126 -0.56 -6.88 8.61
CA THR A 126 -1.03 -5.88 7.64
C THR A 126 -0.47 -6.11 6.24
N GLY A 127 0.83 -6.36 6.11
CA GLY A 127 1.47 -6.64 4.83
C GLY A 127 0.87 -7.86 4.13
N ARG A 128 0.63 -8.94 4.88
CA ARG A 128 -0.02 -10.15 4.37
C ARG A 128 -1.44 -9.83 3.87
N TRP A 129 -2.27 -9.16 4.65
CA TRP A 129 -3.64 -8.84 4.28
C TRP A 129 -3.72 -7.97 3.02
N ILE A 130 -2.94 -6.89 2.95
CA ILE A 130 -2.92 -6.02 1.77
C ILE A 130 -2.38 -6.78 0.54
N THR A 131 -1.34 -7.60 0.71
CA THR A 131 -0.76 -8.35 -0.41
C THR A 131 -1.74 -9.42 -0.93
N GLU A 132 -2.40 -10.19 -0.05
CA GLU A 132 -3.43 -11.17 -0.46
C GLU A 132 -4.62 -10.49 -1.16
N PHE A 133 -5.04 -9.34 -0.65
CA PHE A 133 -6.07 -8.55 -1.32
C PHE A 133 -5.66 -8.20 -2.75
N VAL A 134 -4.44 -7.65 -2.96
CA VAL A 134 -3.98 -7.28 -4.31
C VAL A 134 -3.75 -8.52 -5.19
N ILE A 135 -3.24 -9.63 -4.64
CA ILE A 135 -3.16 -10.92 -5.34
C ILE A 135 -4.55 -11.34 -5.86
N SER A 136 -5.58 -11.24 -5.03
CA SER A 136 -6.95 -11.61 -5.44
C SER A 136 -7.45 -10.74 -6.61
N LYS A 137 -7.13 -9.43 -6.59
CA LYS A 137 -7.47 -8.51 -7.70
C LYS A 137 -6.72 -8.87 -8.98
N VAL A 138 -5.42 -9.17 -8.89
CA VAL A 138 -4.59 -9.63 -10.02
C VAL A 138 -5.13 -10.94 -10.60
N GLN A 139 -5.40 -11.93 -9.76
CA GLN A 139 -5.90 -13.25 -10.20
C GLN A 139 -7.30 -13.18 -10.83
N SER A 140 -8.11 -12.18 -10.48
CA SER A 140 -9.42 -11.98 -11.11
C SER A 140 -9.34 -11.42 -12.53
N GLN A 141 -8.18 -10.91 -12.96
CA GLN A 141 -7.98 -10.35 -14.29
C GLN A 141 -7.52 -11.42 -15.29
N LYS A 142 -8.28 -11.61 -16.39
CA LYS A 142 -7.96 -12.61 -17.42
C LYS A 142 -6.76 -12.22 -18.30
N ASN A 143 -6.37 -10.98 -18.30
CA ASN A 143 -5.30 -10.40 -19.11
C ASN A 143 -3.99 -10.15 -18.32
N ILE A 144 -3.85 -10.75 -17.14
CA ILE A 144 -2.60 -10.83 -16.38
C ILE A 144 -2.07 -12.26 -16.39
N SER A 145 -0.79 -12.43 -16.68
CA SER A 145 -0.08 -13.72 -16.72
C SER A 145 1.16 -13.66 -15.85
#